data_e52a0791593ffc148be6f8d4e3c392d5
#
_entry.id   e52a0791593ffc148be6f8d4e3c392d5
#
_cell.length_a   1.000
_cell.length_b   1.000
_cell.length_c   1.000
_cell.angle_alpha   90.00
_cell.angle_beta   90.00
_cell.angle_gamma   90.00
#
_symmetry.space_group_name_H-M   'P 1'
#
loop_
_entity.id
_entity.type
_entity.pdbx_description
1 polymer ?
#
loop_
_entity_poly.entity_id
_entity_poly.type
_entity_poly.pdbx_seq_one_letter_code
_entity_poly.pdbx_strand_id
1 'polypeptide(L)'
;MNTSNSVADSGLSKIQKNPAIETELVRNLTSIVDKDNGITHHYVVCKAKEILKFSTAKNLRDYFGSEFSTKSKTAIHTEILESLKHASSLFKVLHSGFTIVAESAKENTNRTIMNFEYAQLVNGAQSQGVIRDLLLQMCKDDDPNSVYHNALIALEVICTSDLELRNDICNARNSQTPVMLQSRLEAKGVFHDLKCSMRDHNPDWEISGRETRQSDIPVA
;
A
#
# COMPACT_ATOMS: atom_id res chain seq x y z
N MET A 1 11.84 30.22 -29.66
CA MET A 1 12.75 29.29 -28.96
C MET A 1 12.02 28.80 -27.73
N ASN A 2 11.35 27.67 -27.86
CA ASN A 2 10.60 27.05 -26.73
C ASN A 2 11.53 26.03 -26.07
N THR A 3 12.03 26.34 -24.91
CA THR A 3 12.73 25.38 -24.04
C THR A 3 11.69 24.61 -23.25
N SER A 4 11.38 23.40 -23.70
CA SER A 4 10.62 22.42 -22.94
C SER A 4 11.49 21.93 -21.78
N ASN A 5 11.16 22.36 -20.55
CA ASN A 5 11.69 21.76 -19.34
C ASN A 5 11.13 20.34 -19.21
N SER A 6 11.92 19.35 -19.55
CA SER A 6 11.68 17.97 -19.16
C SER A 6 11.92 17.87 -17.66
N VAL A 7 10.82 17.78 -16.89
CA VAL A 7 10.89 17.34 -15.49
C VAL A 7 11.48 15.94 -15.49
N ALA A 8 12.65 15.79 -14.89
CA ALA A 8 13.30 14.51 -14.69
C ALA A 8 12.33 13.58 -13.95
N ASP A 9 11.99 12.47 -14.59
CA ASP A 9 11.17 11.39 -14.03
C ASP A 9 11.94 10.86 -12.81
N SER A 10 11.56 11.30 -11.62
CA SER A 10 12.13 10.82 -10.36
C SER A 10 11.92 9.31 -10.35
N GLY A 11 12.99 8.52 -10.23
CA GLY A 11 13.00 7.05 -10.33
C GLY A 11 12.17 6.29 -9.28
N LEU A 12 11.06 6.89 -8.82
CA LEU A 12 10.04 6.24 -8.01
C LEU A 12 9.29 5.23 -8.86
N SER A 13 9.32 3.99 -8.44
CA SER A 13 8.71 2.87 -9.13
C SER A 13 7.22 3.13 -9.41
N LYS A 14 6.83 3.07 -10.69
CA LYS A 14 5.41 3.14 -11.09
C LYS A 14 4.68 1.93 -10.51
N ILE A 15 3.46 2.13 -10.01
CA ILE A 15 2.57 1.04 -9.58
C ILE A 15 2.40 0.05 -10.74
N GLN A 16 2.71 -1.20 -10.50
CA GLN A 16 2.69 -2.26 -11.51
C GLN A 16 1.60 -3.28 -11.18
N LYS A 17 0.95 -3.81 -12.21
CA LYS A 17 -0.02 -4.91 -12.05
C LYS A 17 0.67 -6.21 -11.65
N ASN A 18 1.85 -6.44 -12.20
CA ASN A 18 2.70 -7.60 -11.96
C ASN A 18 4.08 -7.13 -11.50
N PRO A 19 4.23 -6.72 -10.23
CA PRO A 19 5.50 -6.22 -9.73
C PRO A 19 6.52 -7.34 -9.57
N ALA A 20 7.81 -6.98 -9.72
CA ALA A 20 8.95 -7.78 -9.30
C ALA A 20 9.72 -7.00 -8.24
N ILE A 21 9.99 -7.62 -7.10
CA ILE A 21 10.70 -6.99 -5.97
C ILE A 21 12.02 -7.69 -5.67
N GLU A 22 13.02 -6.93 -5.26
CA GLU A 22 14.23 -7.46 -4.67
C GLU A 22 13.95 -7.96 -3.25
N THR A 23 14.47 -9.14 -2.89
CA THR A 23 14.21 -9.79 -1.60
C THR A 23 15.51 -10.10 -0.86
N GLU A 24 15.52 -9.84 0.45
CA GLU A 24 16.62 -10.19 1.36
C GLU A 24 16.38 -11.58 2.01
N LEU A 25 15.12 -11.94 2.20
CA LEU A 25 14.72 -13.21 2.78
C LEU A 25 13.37 -13.62 2.23
N VAL A 26 13.23 -14.88 1.87
CA VAL A 26 11.94 -15.51 1.58
C VAL A 26 11.80 -16.79 2.40
N ARG A 27 10.64 -16.97 3.04
CA ARG A 27 10.25 -18.19 3.76
C ARG A 27 8.87 -18.63 3.29
N ASN A 28 8.77 -19.88 2.89
CA ASN A 28 7.48 -20.50 2.62
C ASN A 28 6.84 -20.91 3.95
N LEU A 29 5.65 -20.39 4.24
CA LEU A 29 4.87 -20.68 5.44
C LEU A 29 3.62 -21.51 5.11
N THR A 30 3.48 -21.98 3.86
CA THR A 30 2.31 -22.71 3.38
C THR A 30 2.11 -23.98 4.19
N SER A 31 1.03 -24.06 4.93
CA SER A 31 0.62 -25.25 5.68
C SER A 31 -0.05 -26.28 4.75
N ILE A 32 -0.33 -27.47 5.29
CA ILE A 32 -1.12 -28.49 4.56
C ILE A 32 -2.52 -27.95 4.28
N VAL A 33 -3.15 -27.29 5.25
CA VAL A 33 -4.50 -26.71 5.12
C VAL A 33 -4.51 -25.61 4.04
N ASP A 34 -3.47 -24.81 3.95
CA ASP A 34 -3.36 -23.78 2.89
C ASP A 34 -3.34 -24.45 1.51
N LYS A 35 -2.53 -25.52 1.34
CA LYS A 35 -2.44 -26.27 0.07
C LYS A 35 -3.76 -26.89 -0.33
N ASP A 36 -4.48 -27.46 0.63
CA ASP A 36 -5.79 -28.08 0.39
C ASP A 36 -6.83 -27.06 -0.08
N ASN A 37 -6.64 -25.78 0.30
CA ASN A 37 -7.47 -24.64 -0.14
C ASN A 37 -6.88 -23.88 -1.34
N GLY A 38 -5.84 -24.38 -1.99
CA GLY A 38 -5.23 -23.72 -3.14
C GLY A 38 -4.51 -22.40 -2.79
N ILE A 39 -4.05 -22.28 -1.53
CA ILE A 39 -3.33 -21.09 -1.03
C ILE A 39 -1.85 -21.39 -0.91
N THR A 40 -1.02 -20.41 -1.27
CA THR A 40 0.39 -20.38 -0.86
C THR A 40 0.64 -19.17 0.02
N HIS A 41 1.46 -19.36 1.05
CA HIS A 41 1.73 -18.36 2.06
C HIS A 41 3.24 -18.18 2.22
N HIS A 42 3.72 -16.92 2.11
CA HIS A 42 5.14 -16.60 2.24
C HIS A 42 5.34 -15.44 3.22
N TYR A 43 6.47 -15.49 3.92
CA TYR A 43 7.03 -14.36 4.63
C TYR A 43 8.23 -13.85 3.86
N VAL A 44 8.22 -12.57 3.52
CA VAL A 44 9.25 -11.94 2.68
C VAL A 44 9.82 -10.74 3.42
N VAL A 45 11.14 -10.58 3.38
CA VAL A 45 11.84 -9.37 3.84
C VAL A 45 12.45 -8.69 2.62
N CYS A 46 12.23 -7.41 2.48
CA CYS A 46 12.76 -6.59 1.39
C CYS A 46 13.03 -5.16 1.86
N LYS A 47 13.65 -4.35 1.00
CA LYS A 47 13.85 -2.93 1.26
C LYS A 47 12.51 -2.19 1.21
N ALA A 48 12.35 -1.17 2.05
CA ALA A 48 11.11 -0.41 2.18
C ALA A 48 10.63 0.21 0.84
N LYS A 49 11.55 0.61 -0.04
CA LYS A 49 11.22 1.12 -1.37
C LYS A 49 10.41 0.14 -2.23
N GLU A 50 10.59 -1.15 -2.04
CA GLU A 50 9.93 -2.19 -2.84
C GLU A 50 8.41 -2.19 -2.68
N ILE A 51 7.90 -1.74 -1.51
CA ILE A 51 6.47 -1.69 -1.26
C ILE A 51 5.74 -0.70 -2.19
N LEU A 52 6.44 0.29 -2.72
CA LEU A 52 5.85 1.31 -3.60
C LEU A 52 5.42 0.75 -4.97
N LYS A 53 5.88 -0.44 -5.33
CA LYS A 53 5.50 -1.12 -6.58
C LYS A 53 4.09 -1.71 -6.53
N PHE A 54 3.50 -1.86 -5.34
CA PHE A 54 2.19 -2.49 -5.16
C PHE A 54 1.05 -1.46 -5.19
N SER A 55 -0.07 -1.86 -5.82
CA SER A 55 -1.30 -1.10 -5.83
C SER A 55 -2.03 -1.19 -4.48
N THR A 56 -2.64 -0.09 -4.05
CA THR A 56 -3.50 -0.02 -2.86
C THR A 56 -4.99 -0.03 -3.20
N ALA A 57 -5.37 -0.34 -4.45
CA ALA A 57 -6.75 -0.21 -4.94
C ALA A 57 -7.79 -1.03 -4.13
N LYS A 58 -7.35 -2.13 -3.49
CA LYS A 58 -8.19 -2.95 -2.60
C LYS A 58 -8.09 -2.57 -1.12
N ASN A 59 -7.32 -1.55 -0.77
CA ASN A 59 -7.27 -1.07 0.60
C ASN A 59 -8.49 -0.18 0.88
N LEU A 60 -9.10 -0.34 2.05
CA LEU A 60 -10.28 0.44 2.45
C LEU A 60 -9.94 1.87 2.89
N ARG A 61 -8.68 2.15 3.16
CA ARG A 61 -8.19 3.46 3.61
C ARG A 61 -7.28 4.06 2.57
N ASP A 62 -7.63 5.24 2.08
CA ASP A 62 -6.74 6.03 1.25
C ASP A 62 -5.62 6.64 2.12
N TYR A 63 -4.43 6.77 1.54
CA TYR A 63 -3.37 7.56 2.15
C TYR A 63 -3.59 9.05 1.83
N PHE A 64 -3.55 9.89 2.84
CA PHE A 64 -3.53 11.34 2.68
C PHE A 64 -2.08 11.79 2.59
N GLY A 65 -1.64 12.08 1.36
CA GLY A 65 -0.32 12.61 1.08
C GLY A 65 -0.16 14.07 1.51
N SER A 66 1.06 14.58 1.31
CA SER A 66 1.48 15.94 1.64
C SER A 66 0.68 17.05 0.92
N GLU A 67 -0.10 16.72 -0.09
CA GLU A 67 -0.95 17.68 -0.82
C GLU A 67 -2.13 18.17 0.03
N PHE A 68 -2.57 17.38 1.00
CA PHE A 68 -3.60 17.77 1.93
C PHE A 68 -2.95 18.20 3.24
N SER A 69 -2.74 19.51 3.37
CA SER A 69 -2.47 20.29 4.59
C SER A 69 -1.83 19.55 5.79
N THR A 70 -0.83 20.14 6.40
CA THR A 70 -0.17 19.78 7.67
C THR A 70 -1.11 19.42 8.83
N LYS A 71 -2.41 19.64 8.70
CA LYS A 71 -3.44 19.34 9.71
C LYS A 71 -3.94 17.88 9.70
N SER A 72 -3.64 17.07 8.67
CA SER A 72 -4.20 15.71 8.54
C SER A 72 -3.21 14.58 8.83
N LYS A 73 -1.98 14.87 9.24
CA LYS A 73 -1.05 13.82 9.71
C LYS A 73 -1.56 13.29 11.04
N THR A 74 -2.00 12.03 11.04
CA THR A 74 -2.39 11.36 12.28
C THR A 74 -1.15 11.00 13.11
N ALA A 75 -1.33 10.76 14.41
CA ALA A 75 -0.27 10.28 15.29
C ALA A 75 0.47 9.07 14.69
N ILE A 76 -0.26 8.15 14.05
CA ILE A 76 0.29 6.96 13.40
C ILE A 76 1.28 7.33 12.27
N HIS A 77 0.96 8.31 11.43
CA HIS A 77 1.88 8.76 10.36
C HIS A 77 3.17 9.33 10.96
N THR A 78 3.06 10.08 12.04
CA THR A 78 4.22 10.65 12.74
C THR A 78 5.07 9.54 13.35
N GLU A 79 4.48 8.57 14.01
CA GLU A 79 5.19 7.43 14.61
C GLU A 79 5.93 6.58 13.56
N ILE A 80 5.31 6.32 12.42
CA ILE A 80 5.95 5.60 11.31
C ILE A 80 7.13 6.40 10.77
N LEU A 81 6.96 7.71 10.55
CA LEU A 81 7.99 8.59 10.06
C LEU A 81 9.18 8.66 11.02
N GLU A 82 8.93 8.82 12.32
CA GLU A 82 9.96 8.86 13.36
C GLU A 82 10.72 7.52 13.46
N SER A 83 9.99 6.40 13.36
CA SER A 83 10.61 5.07 13.35
C SER A 83 11.54 4.88 12.14
N LEU A 84 11.13 5.36 10.96
CA LEU A 84 11.96 5.34 9.76
C LEU A 84 13.20 6.24 9.92
N LYS A 85 13.05 7.45 10.48
CA LYS A 85 14.13 8.42 10.61
C LYS A 85 15.16 8.06 11.67
N HIS A 86 14.70 7.61 12.82
CA HIS A 86 15.56 7.43 14.00
C HIS A 86 15.92 5.99 14.30
N ALA A 87 15.18 5.02 13.75
CA ALA A 87 15.35 3.60 14.01
C ALA A 87 15.23 2.74 12.73
N SER A 88 15.72 3.22 11.60
CA SER A 88 15.57 2.56 10.29
C SER A 88 16.07 1.12 10.26
N SER A 89 17.14 0.79 10.98
CA SER A 89 17.67 -0.57 11.12
C SER A 89 16.74 -1.50 11.89
N LEU A 90 15.90 -0.97 12.75
CA LEU A 90 14.91 -1.69 13.55
C LEU A 90 13.50 -1.62 12.97
N PHE A 91 13.30 -0.86 11.90
CA PHE A 91 11.96 -0.57 11.36
C PHE A 91 11.15 -1.84 11.11
N LYS A 92 11.76 -2.88 10.54
CA LYS A 92 11.10 -4.18 10.32
C LYS A 92 10.56 -4.82 11.61
N VAL A 93 11.20 -4.58 12.75
CA VAL A 93 10.80 -5.15 14.05
C VAL A 93 9.74 -4.29 14.73
N LEU A 94 9.84 -2.97 14.57
CA LEU A 94 8.92 -2.01 15.17
C LEU A 94 7.60 -1.89 14.41
N HIS A 95 7.63 -2.13 13.09
CA HIS A 95 6.47 -2.05 12.21
C HIS A 95 5.74 -3.40 12.12
N SER A 96 4.42 -3.38 12.12
CA SER A 96 3.58 -4.59 12.07
C SER A 96 3.64 -5.36 10.74
N GLY A 97 4.38 -4.85 9.75
CA GLY A 97 4.50 -5.45 8.42
C GLY A 97 3.42 -5.00 7.45
N PHE A 98 3.42 -5.65 6.28
CA PHE A 98 2.50 -5.39 5.18
C PHE A 98 1.87 -6.70 4.73
N THR A 99 0.63 -6.67 4.27
CA THR A 99 -0.04 -7.85 3.70
C THR A 99 -0.28 -7.64 2.22
N ILE A 100 0.29 -8.52 1.41
CA ILE A 100 0.10 -8.60 -0.05
C ILE A 100 -0.79 -9.79 -0.36
N VAL A 101 -1.81 -9.58 -1.19
CA VAL A 101 -2.63 -10.65 -1.76
C VAL A 101 -2.41 -10.65 -3.27
N ALA A 102 -2.10 -11.82 -3.83
CA ALA A 102 -1.76 -11.98 -5.24
C ALA A 102 -2.40 -13.24 -5.84
N GLU A 103 -2.40 -13.34 -7.16
CA GLU A 103 -2.75 -14.57 -7.85
C GLU A 103 -1.64 -15.60 -7.74
N SER A 104 -0.41 -15.17 -7.96
CA SER A 104 0.77 -15.99 -7.77
C SER A 104 1.98 -15.15 -7.31
N ALA A 105 2.94 -15.81 -6.66
CA ALA A 105 4.25 -15.27 -6.36
C ALA A 105 5.31 -16.34 -6.60
N LYS A 106 6.33 -16.02 -7.39
CA LYS A 106 7.39 -16.95 -7.79
C LYS A 106 8.76 -16.34 -7.54
N GLU A 107 9.59 -17.06 -6.81
CA GLU A 107 10.99 -16.70 -6.60
C GLU A 107 11.81 -17.02 -7.85
N ASN A 108 12.85 -16.20 -8.12
CA ASN A 108 13.89 -16.58 -9.04
C ASN A 108 14.80 -17.68 -8.44
N THR A 109 15.66 -18.27 -9.26
CA THR A 109 16.56 -19.38 -8.86
C THR A 109 17.43 -19.02 -7.64
N ASN A 110 17.86 -17.76 -7.54
CA ASN A 110 18.76 -17.28 -6.47
C ASN A 110 17.98 -16.74 -5.25
N ARG A 111 16.66 -16.75 -5.27
CA ARG A 111 15.79 -16.20 -4.20
C ARG A 111 16.06 -14.73 -3.86
N THR A 112 16.55 -13.98 -4.84
CA THR A 112 16.81 -12.54 -4.71
C THR A 112 15.74 -11.66 -5.32
N ILE A 113 14.85 -12.25 -6.12
CA ILE A 113 13.73 -11.56 -6.76
C ILE A 113 12.47 -12.41 -6.60
N MET A 114 11.38 -11.77 -6.21
CA MET A 114 10.05 -12.37 -6.22
C MET A 114 9.19 -11.66 -7.25
N ASN A 115 8.63 -12.42 -8.19
CA ASN A 115 7.74 -11.95 -9.24
C ASN A 115 6.31 -12.25 -8.84
N PHE A 116 5.42 -11.28 -9.02
CA PHE A 116 4.01 -11.39 -8.65
C PHE A 116 3.10 -11.29 -9.88
N GLU A 117 1.95 -11.93 -9.80
CA GLU A 117 0.83 -11.75 -10.73
C GLU A 117 -0.38 -11.21 -9.96
N TYR A 118 -0.98 -10.11 -10.47
CA TYR A 118 -2.16 -9.46 -9.90
C TYR A 118 -2.05 -9.15 -8.41
N ALA A 119 -0.88 -8.68 -7.98
CA ALA A 119 -0.61 -8.38 -6.58
C ALA A 119 -1.18 -7.03 -6.13
N GLN A 120 -1.69 -7.01 -4.90
CA GLN A 120 -2.25 -5.82 -4.27
C GLN A 120 -1.84 -5.73 -2.80
N LEU A 121 -1.54 -4.52 -2.35
CA LEU A 121 -1.34 -4.22 -0.95
C LEU A 121 -2.69 -4.08 -0.26
N VAL A 122 -2.99 -5.01 0.63
CA VAL A 122 -4.26 -5.07 1.36
C VAL A 122 -4.16 -4.39 2.72
N ASN A 123 -3.04 -4.55 3.42
CA ASN A 123 -2.77 -3.88 4.69
C ASN A 123 -1.42 -3.15 4.63
N GLY A 124 -1.35 -1.92 5.19
CA GLY A 124 -0.15 -1.09 5.23
C GLY A 124 -0.14 0.10 4.26
N ALA A 125 -1.28 0.48 3.65
CA ALA A 125 -1.35 1.62 2.72
C ALA A 125 -0.91 2.95 3.36
N GLN A 126 -1.21 3.17 4.63
CA GLN A 126 -0.76 4.37 5.37
C GLN A 126 0.77 4.38 5.47
N SER A 127 1.37 3.27 5.83
CA SER A 127 2.82 3.12 5.91
C SER A 127 3.50 3.24 4.54
N GLN A 128 2.89 2.68 3.49
CA GLN A 128 3.36 2.85 2.11
C GLN A 128 3.40 4.33 1.72
N GLY A 129 2.36 5.09 2.08
CA GLY A 129 2.28 6.52 1.82
C GLY A 129 3.38 7.31 2.54
N VAL A 130 3.63 7.03 3.82
CA VAL A 130 4.72 7.68 4.60
C VAL A 130 6.09 7.36 4.00
N ILE A 131 6.32 6.10 3.59
CA ILE A 131 7.56 5.69 2.92
C ILE A 131 7.73 6.44 1.60
N ARG A 132 6.67 6.57 0.81
CA ARG A 132 6.69 7.32 -0.46
C ARG A 132 7.07 8.77 -0.23
N ASP A 133 6.39 9.46 0.71
CA ASP A 133 6.63 10.86 1.00
C ASP A 133 8.07 11.09 1.48
N LEU A 134 8.58 10.22 2.35
CA LEU A 134 9.95 10.29 2.82
C LEU A 134 10.96 10.15 1.69
N LEU A 135 10.80 9.14 0.83
CA LEU A 135 11.70 8.92 -0.31
C LEU A 135 11.63 10.06 -1.33
N LEU A 136 10.45 10.66 -1.54
CA LEU A 136 10.29 11.85 -2.40
C LEU A 136 11.02 13.08 -1.83
N GLN A 137 10.97 13.29 -0.51
CA GLN A 137 11.70 14.37 0.15
C GLN A 137 13.21 14.19 -0.02
N MET A 138 13.67 12.96 0.12
CA MET A 138 15.10 12.63 0.06
C MET A 138 15.68 12.65 -1.36
N CYS A 139 14.89 12.38 -2.40
CA CYS A 139 15.32 12.58 -3.78
C CYS A 139 15.67 14.06 -4.09
N LYS A 140 15.25 15.00 -3.21
CA LYS A 140 15.61 16.41 -3.30
C LYS A 140 16.95 16.72 -2.61
N ASP A 141 17.38 15.87 -1.69
CA ASP A 141 18.56 16.06 -0.85
C ASP A 141 19.81 15.30 -1.32
N ASP A 142 19.75 14.69 -2.52
CA ASP A 142 20.87 14.05 -3.28
C ASP A 142 21.76 13.06 -2.50
N ASP A 143 21.29 12.41 -1.43
CA ASP A 143 22.03 11.35 -0.73
C ASP A 143 21.47 9.95 -1.01
N PRO A 144 21.98 9.24 -2.05
CA PRO A 144 21.53 7.87 -2.35
C PRO A 144 21.93 6.86 -1.27
N ASN A 145 22.82 7.22 -0.34
CA ASN A 145 23.28 6.37 0.76
C ASN A 145 22.56 6.63 2.08
N SER A 146 21.51 7.44 2.07
CA SER A 146 20.78 7.71 3.30
C SER A 146 20.31 6.40 3.95
N VAL A 147 20.43 6.35 5.25
CA VAL A 147 20.12 5.19 6.11
C VAL A 147 18.73 4.61 5.82
N TYR A 148 17.82 5.41 5.34
CA TYR A 148 16.42 5.06 5.06
C TYR A 148 16.24 4.21 3.80
N HIS A 149 17.11 4.33 2.78
CA HIS A 149 17.07 3.47 1.59
C HIS A 149 17.29 2.00 1.92
N ASN A 150 17.96 1.74 3.04
CA ASN A 150 18.28 0.40 3.52
C ASN A 150 17.32 -0.11 4.60
N ALA A 151 16.30 0.68 4.99
CA ALA A 151 15.28 0.19 5.91
C ALA A 151 14.60 -1.06 5.35
N LEU A 152 14.52 -2.10 6.17
CA LEU A 152 13.87 -3.35 5.81
C LEU A 152 12.43 -3.36 6.29
N ILE A 153 11.57 -4.04 5.53
CA ILE A 153 10.18 -4.30 5.87
C ILE A 153 9.88 -5.79 5.75
N ALA A 154 8.84 -6.22 6.45
CA ALA A 154 8.30 -7.55 6.36
C ALA A 154 6.99 -7.56 5.57
N LEU A 155 6.86 -8.52 4.65
CA LEU A 155 5.64 -8.76 3.89
C LEU A 155 5.08 -10.12 4.23
N GLU A 156 3.81 -10.19 4.57
CA GLU A 156 3.01 -11.39 4.50
C GLU A 156 2.44 -11.48 3.08
N VAL A 157 2.73 -12.55 2.36
CA VAL A 157 2.28 -12.75 0.99
C VAL A 157 1.37 -13.95 0.92
N ILE A 158 0.12 -13.74 0.53
CA ILE A 158 -0.91 -14.76 0.41
C ILE A 158 -1.31 -14.84 -1.07
N CYS A 159 -1.17 -16.02 -1.68
CA CYS A 159 -1.50 -16.22 -3.08
C CYS A 159 -2.55 -17.30 -3.26
N THR A 160 -3.50 -17.00 -4.14
CA THR A 160 -4.48 -17.99 -4.64
C THR A 160 -4.93 -17.60 -6.04
N SER A 161 -5.10 -18.59 -6.92
CA SER A 161 -5.66 -18.39 -8.26
C SER A 161 -7.17 -18.18 -8.25
N ASP A 162 -7.84 -18.57 -7.15
CA ASP A 162 -9.27 -18.36 -6.96
C ASP A 162 -9.55 -16.89 -6.70
N LEU A 163 -10.26 -16.23 -7.61
CA LEU A 163 -10.57 -14.80 -7.55
C LEU A 163 -11.54 -14.47 -6.42
N GLU A 164 -12.52 -15.35 -6.15
CA GLU A 164 -13.51 -15.14 -5.10
C GLU A 164 -12.84 -15.22 -3.73
N LEU A 165 -12.08 -16.28 -3.49
CA LEU A 165 -11.30 -16.45 -2.27
C LEU A 165 -10.31 -15.28 -2.07
N ARG A 166 -9.68 -14.81 -3.14
CA ARG A 166 -8.76 -13.65 -3.09
C ARG A 166 -9.48 -12.38 -2.64
N ASN A 167 -10.70 -12.14 -3.13
CA ASN A 167 -11.52 -11.02 -2.68
C ASN A 167 -11.95 -11.16 -1.22
N ASP A 168 -12.30 -12.37 -0.79
CA ASP A 168 -12.69 -12.65 0.58
C ASP A 168 -11.53 -12.44 1.56
N ILE A 169 -10.32 -12.87 1.20
CA ILE A 169 -9.11 -12.60 1.97
C ILE A 169 -8.87 -11.09 2.09
N CYS A 170 -8.97 -10.33 0.99
CA CYS A 170 -8.83 -8.89 1.00
C CYS A 170 -9.85 -8.23 1.96
N ASN A 171 -11.12 -8.63 1.87
CA ASN A 171 -12.18 -8.11 2.72
C ASN A 171 -11.97 -8.44 4.20
N ALA A 172 -11.62 -9.70 4.50
CA ALA A 172 -11.37 -10.16 5.86
C ALA A 172 -10.18 -9.42 6.49
N ARG A 173 -9.06 -9.32 5.79
CA ARG A 173 -7.86 -8.62 6.28
C ARG A 173 -8.09 -7.12 6.51
N ASN A 174 -8.84 -6.47 5.63
CA ASN A 174 -9.25 -5.07 5.81
C ASN A 174 -10.21 -4.88 6.99
N SER A 175 -11.02 -5.90 7.29
CA SER A 175 -12.03 -5.83 8.38
C SER A 175 -11.45 -6.04 9.77
N GLN A 176 -10.25 -6.60 9.90
CA GLN A 176 -9.59 -6.84 11.19
C GLN A 176 -9.16 -5.54 11.89
N THR A 177 -8.94 -4.48 11.12
CA THR A 177 -8.76 -3.14 11.68
C THR A 177 -10.14 -2.48 11.73
N PRO A 178 -10.57 -1.90 12.89
CA PRO A 178 -11.84 -1.21 12.98
C PRO A 178 -11.96 -0.14 11.88
N VAL A 179 -12.92 -0.31 10.99
CA VAL A 179 -13.21 0.61 9.90
C VAL A 179 -14.68 0.97 9.99
N MET A 180 -15.01 2.25 9.90
CA MET A 180 -16.40 2.71 9.94
C MET A 180 -17.22 2.02 8.85
N LEU A 181 -18.51 1.79 9.15
CA LEU A 181 -19.44 1.17 8.22
C LEU A 181 -19.50 1.93 6.88
N GLN A 182 -19.48 3.25 6.94
CA GLN A 182 -19.48 4.11 5.75
C GLN A 182 -18.33 3.81 4.80
N SER A 183 -17.10 3.68 5.33
CA SER A 183 -15.93 3.34 4.52
C SER A 183 -16.04 1.97 3.84
N ARG A 184 -16.68 1.01 4.52
CA ARG A 184 -16.93 -0.33 3.96
C ARG A 184 -17.99 -0.31 2.84
N LEU A 185 -19.04 0.47 3.02
CA LEU A 185 -20.11 0.66 2.02
C LEU A 185 -19.57 1.42 0.80
N GLU A 186 -18.73 2.43 1.03
CA GLU A 186 -18.03 3.16 -0.02
C GLU A 186 -17.19 2.22 -0.90
N ALA A 187 -16.37 1.37 -0.28
CA ALA A 187 -15.54 0.42 -1.00
C ALA A 187 -16.33 -0.62 -1.81
N LYS A 188 -17.57 -0.90 -1.39
CA LYS A 188 -18.53 -1.75 -2.12
C LYS A 188 -19.26 -0.99 -3.24
N GLY A 189 -19.02 0.31 -3.39
CA GLY A 189 -19.69 1.14 -4.41
C GLY A 189 -21.15 1.50 -4.10
N VAL A 190 -21.63 1.26 -2.88
CA VAL A 190 -23.03 1.50 -2.49
C VAL A 190 -23.44 2.96 -2.69
N PHE A 191 -22.50 3.89 -2.56
CA PHE A 191 -22.76 5.34 -2.73
C PHE A 191 -22.51 5.85 -4.14
N HIS A 192 -22.25 4.97 -5.12
CA HIS A 192 -21.89 5.40 -6.48
C HIS A 192 -22.97 6.27 -7.12
N ASP A 193 -24.20 5.80 -7.13
CA ASP A 193 -25.32 6.52 -7.77
C ASP A 193 -25.62 7.84 -7.04
N LEU A 194 -25.56 7.82 -5.70
CA LEU A 194 -25.73 9.03 -4.91
C LEU A 194 -24.66 10.07 -5.26
N LYS A 195 -23.41 9.66 -5.39
CA LYS A 195 -22.30 10.55 -5.76
C LYS A 195 -22.46 11.12 -7.17
N CYS A 196 -22.90 10.31 -8.12
CA CYS A 196 -23.18 10.78 -9.46
C CYS A 196 -24.25 11.85 -9.43
N SER A 197 -25.39 11.57 -8.80
CA SER A 197 -26.50 12.53 -8.70
C SER A 197 -26.12 13.85 -8.01
N MET A 198 -25.29 13.77 -6.95
CA MET A 198 -24.86 14.99 -6.24
C MET A 198 -23.86 15.81 -7.03
N ARG A 199 -22.96 15.17 -7.79
CA ARG A 199 -22.02 15.85 -8.70
C ARG A 199 -22.73 16.54 -9.87
N ASP A 200 -23.86 16.01 -10.32
CA ASP A 200 -24.70 16.65 -11.33
C ASP A 200 -25.27 17.98 -10.82
N HIS A 201 -25.46 18.12 -9.50
CA HIS A 201 -25.92 19.36 -8.86
C HIS A 201 -24.78 20.34 -8.62
N ASN A 202 -23.62 19.86 -8.18
CA ASN A 202 -22.43 20.68 -7.97
C ASN A 202 -21.16 19.84 -8.20
N PRO A 203 -20.50 20.04 -9.37
CA PRO A 203 -19.29 19.30 -9.75
C PRO A 203 -18.10 19.48 -8.79
N ASP A 204 -18.05 20.58 -8.05
CA ASP A 204 -16.95 20.92 -7.15
C ASP A 204 -17.05 20.23 -5.79
N TRP A 205 -18.18 19.60 -5.50
CA TRP A 205 -18.34 18.88 -4.23
C TRP A 205 -17.51 17.60 -4.17
N GLU A 206 -16.69 17.51 -3.14
CA GLU A 206 -15.99 16.27 -2.80
C GLU A 206 -16.84 15.42 -1.85
N ILE A 207 -17.24 14.22 -2.30
CA ILE A 207 -18.15 13.34 -1.58
C ILE A 207 -17.42 12.05 -1.27
N SER A 208 -17.24 11.73 0.01
CA SER A 208 -16.58 10.51 0.44
C SER A 208 -17.26 9.90 1.67
N GLY A 209 -17.47 8.58 1.64
CA GLY A 209 -17.86 7.77 2.80
C GLY A 209 -16.67 7.19 3.55
N ARG A 210 -15.43 7.51 3.18
CA ARG A 210 -14.22 6.97 3.82
C ARG A 210 -13.81 7.80 5.03
N GLU A 211 -13.53 7.13 6.15
CA GLU A 211 -13.19 7.78 7.42
C GLU A 211 -11.93 8.64 7.39
N THR A 212 -11.04 8.38 6.44
CA THR A 212 -9.77 9.09 6.29
C THR A 212 -9.83 10.21 5.25
N ARG A 213 -10.95 10.40 4.56
CA ARG A 213 -11.10 11.42 3.53
C ARG A 213 -12.11 12.48 3.99
N GLN A 214 -11.66 13.73 4.01
CA GLN A 214 -12.53 14.86 4.26
C GLN A 214 -13.52 15.01 3.09
N SER A 215 -14.77 15.27 3.38
CA SER A 215 -15.84 15.39 2.41
C SER A 215 -16.65 16.64 2.75
N ASP A 216 -17.06 17.39 1.73
CA ASP A 216 -17.96 18.55 1.92
C ASP A 216 -19.34 18.09 2.40
N ILE A 217 -19.71 16.86 2.03
CA ILE A 217 -20.97 16.24 2.44
C ILE A 217 -20.65 14.86 3.04
N PRO A 218 -20.71 14.70 4.36
CA PRO A 218 -20.54 13.40 4.97
C PRO A 218 -21.73 12.51 4.62
N VAL A 219 -21.44 11.32 4.11
CA VAL A 219 -22.46 10.27 3.97
C VAL A 219 -22.65 9.63 5.35
N ALA A 220 -23.77 9.91 6.00
CA ALA A 220 -24.13 9.42 7.33
C ALA A 220 -24.54 7.94 7.32
#